data_43decfc2d4e15d6656e81b4fd2c539b8
#
_entry.id   43decfc2d4e15d6656e81b4fd2c539b8
#
_cell.length_a   1.000
_cell.length_b   1.000
_cell.length_c   1.000
_cell.angle_alpha   90.00
_cell.angle_beta   90.00
_cell.angle_gamma   90.00
#
_symmetry.space_group_name_H-M   'P 1'
#
loop_
_entity.id
_entity.type
_entity.pdbx_description
1 polymer ?
#
loop_
_entity_poly.entity_id
_entity_poly.type
_entity_poly.pdbx_seq_one_letter_code
_entity_poly.pdbx_strand_id
1 'polypeptide(L)'
;DNLRRQRQMCIRDRVFVGPGEDQEDVLELARTYNVQTIPVVDDERHVLGRITVEELQEIVRDEAEEDIMLMSGLAPDALPDDSVGRIIRGRFPWLAGGLVGAALAGLVVGSFEDQLKQAAILASFIPVVMAMAGNAGIQASTVTVQGLAAGNLWIGDLGSRVIKELMGSLINGALIGLALCALVMAASNFIAVEAPLRLAIAAGLSVLLVTMIAATLGSTIPLVLNHFDIDPAVATGVFITTANDILGVLVYFTVASTIYLGAVA
;
A
#
# COMPACT_ATOMS: atom_id res chain seq x y z
N ASP A 1 25.40 39.21 30.69
CA ASP A 1 24.30 39.37 29.72
C ASP A 1 24.10 38.11 28.84
N ASN A 2 25.18 37.37 28.50
CA ASN A 2 25.07 36.14 27.72
C ASN A 2 24.39 34.97 28.48
N LEU A 3 24.61 34.85 29.76
CA LEU A 3 23.97 33.82 30.61
C LEU A 3 22.46 34.08 30.81
N ARG A 4 22.02 35.37 30.78
CA ARG A 4 20.58 35.72 30.79
C ARG A 4 19.93 35.40 29.44
N ARG A 5 20.60 35.64 28.32
CA ARG A 5 20.09 35.27 26.97
C ARG A 5 20.04 33.76 26.77
N GLN A 6 21.03 33.01 27.24
CA GLN A 6 20.99 31.54 27.22
C GLN A 6 19.85 30.99 28.10
N ARG A 7 19.61 31.53 29.28
CA ARG A 7 18.46 31.14 30.10
C ARG A 7 17.11 31.49 29.46
N GLN A 8 17.01 32.62 28.75
CA GLN A 8 15.77 32.97 28.03
C GLN A 8 15.56 32.14 26.79
N MET A 9 16.62 31.70 26.08
CA MET A 9 16.51 30.79 24.96
C MET A 9 16.07 29.37 25.39
N CYS A 10 16.54 28.87 26.53
CA CYS A 10 16.10 27.60 27.11
C CYS A 10 14.66 27.61 27.67
N ILE A 11 14.04 28.79 27.83
CA ILE A 11 12.67 28.89 28.38
C ILE A 11 11.61 28.98 27.27
N ARG A 12 11.99 29.33 26.03
CA ARG A 12 11.04 29.67 24.97
C ARG A 12 10.58 28.48 24.15
N ASP A 13 11.38 27.39 24.07
CA ASP A 13 11.10 26.24 23.23
C ASP A 13 11.10 24.94 24.07
N ARG A 14 10.25 24.91 25.12
CA ARG A 14 10.05 23.70 25.89
C ARG A 14 9.15 22.74 25.11
N VAL A 15 9.72 21.61 24.75
CA VAL A 15 8.98 20.48 24.20
C VAL A 15 8.22 19.82 25.35
N PHE A 16 6.91 19.74 25.26
CA PHE A 16 6.02 19.06 26.21
C PHE A 16 4.80 18.56 25.46
N VAL A 17 4.11 17.60 26.02
CA VAL A 17 2.87 17.00 25.48
C VAL A 17 1.77 17.03 26.54
N GLY A 18 0.52 17.02 26.10
CA GLY A 18 -0.66 16.85 26.95
C GLY A 18 -0.98 15.37 27.22
N PRO A 19 -1.81 15.06 28.22
CA PRO A 19 -2.16 13.68 28.57
C PRO A 19 -3.07 12.97 27.56
N GLY A 20 -3.55 13.67 26.53
CA GLY A 20 -4.44 13.11 25.49
C GLY A 20 -3.87 13.25 24.08
N GLU A 21 -2.59 13.57 23.95
CA GLU A 21 -1.93 13.65 22.65
C GLU A 21 -1.67 12.25 22.10
N ASP A 22 -1.72 12.13 20.76
CA ASP A 22 -1.48 10.89 20.03
C ASP A 22 -0.04 10.42 20.20
N GLN A 23 0.17 9.11 20.24
CA GLN A 23 1.50 8.52 20.43
C GLN A 23 2.41 8.77 19.24
N GLU A 24 1.88 8.80 18.03
CA GLU A 24 2.63 9.17 16.82
C GLU A 24 3.15 10.60 16.89
N ASP A 25 2.32 11.56 17.31
CA ASP A 25 2.70 12.97 17.50
C ASP A 25 3.82 13.11 18.54
N VAL A 26 3.74 12.34 19.62
CA VAL A 26 4.79 12.29 20.64
C VAL A 26 6.11 11.79 20.07
N LEU A 27 6.08 10.76 19.22
CA LEU A 27 7.27 10.23 18.56
C LEU A 27 7.86 11.24 17.56
N GLU A 28 7.01 11.90 16.75
CA GLU A 28 7.45 12.93 15.82
C GLU A 28 8.13 14.07 16.55
N LEU A 29 7.55 14.51 17.67
CA LEU A 29 8.11 15.54 18.53
C LEU A 29 9.48 15.12 19.10
N ALA A 30 9.58 13.90 19.62
CA ALA A 30 10.83 13.35 20.15
C ALA A 30 11.96 13.33 19.10
N ARG A 31 11.62 12.95 17.86
CA ARG A 31 12.56 12.90 16.73
C ARG A 31 12.95 14.29 16.26
N THR A 32 11.97 15.19 16.05
CA THR A 32 12.19 16.54 15.53
C THR A 32 13.10 17.34 16.44
N TYR A 33 12.92 17.22 17.77
CA TYR A 33 13.71 17.96 18.75
C TYR A 33 14.87 17.16 19.33
N ASN A 34 15.04 15.91 18.92
CA ASN A 34 16.09 14.97 19.39
C ASN A 34 16.13 14.90 20.91
N VAL A 35 14.97 14.76 21.56
CA VAL A 35 14.82 14.68 23.01
C VAL A 35 14.65 13.25 23.47
N GLN A 36 15.27 12.90 24.59
CA GLN A 36 15.20 11.56 25.19
C GLN A 36 14.12 11.45 26.29
N THR A 37 13.55 12.56 26.68
CA THR A 37 12.51 12.60 27.70
C THR A 37 11.60 13.79 27.43
N ILE A 38 10.30 13.54 27.40
CA ILE A 38 9.26 14.55 27.13
C ILE A 38 8.41 14.70 28.39
N PRO A 39 8.29 15.91 28.99
CA PRO A 39 7.36 16.14 30.09
C PRO A 39 5.92 16.15 29.60
N VAL A 40 5.05 15.49 30.36
CA VAL A 40 3.59 15.55 30.19
C VAL A 40 3.05 16.63 31.12
N VAL A 41 2.28 17.57 30.58
CA VAL A 41 1.74 18.69 31.35
C VAL A 41 0.23 18.81 31.18
N ASP A 42 -0.43 19.38 32.20
CA ASP A 42 -1.84 19.74 32.13
C ASP A 42 -2.06 21.09 31.39
N ASP A 43 -3.32 21.48 31.25
CA ASP A 43 -3.72 22.74 30.60
C ASP A 43 -3.14 23.99 31.33
N GLU A 44 -2.82 23.87 32.63
CA GLU A 44 -2.22 24.93 33.47
C GLU A 44 -0.68 24.86 33.45
N ARG A 45 -0.10 23.93 32.64
CA ARG A 45 1.35 23.68 32.52
C ARG A 45 2.02 23.13 33.77
N HIS A 46 1.28 22.44 34.65
CA HIS A 46 1.87 21.66 35.71
C HIS A 46 2.32 20.32 35.17
N VAL A 47 3.50 19.89 35.60
CA VAL A 47 4.06 18.61 35.19
C VAL A 47 3.30 17.46 35.84
N LEU A 48 2.60 16.66 35.05
CA LEU A 48 1.90 15.45 35.49
C LEU A 48 2.82 14.24 35.53
N GLY A 49 3.78 14.17 34.60
CA GLY A 49 4.72 13.06 34.46
C GLY A 49 5.77 13.34 33.41
N ARG A 50 6.41 12.28 32.96
CA ARG A 50 7.37 12.35 31.85
C ARG A 50 7.32 11.04 31.07
N ILE A 51 7.55 11.12 29.76
CA ILE A 51 7.77 9.97 28.89
C ILE A 51 9.29 9.78 28.77
N THR A 52 9.79 8.62 29.14
CA THR A 52 11.22 8.30 29.11
C THR A 52 11.62 7.68 27.78
N VAL A 53 12.93 7.50 27.54
CA VAL A 53 13.42 6.85 26.31
C VAL A 53 12.96 5.40 26.20
N GLU A 54 12.78 4.71 27.32
CA GLU A 54 12.28 3.34 27.37
C GLU A 54 10.82 3.28 26.91
N GLU A 55 9.99 4.21 27.40
CA GLU A 55 8.59 4.36 27.00
C GLU A 55 8.46 4.78 25.52
N LEU A 56 9.32 5.69 25.03
CA LEU A 56 9.37 6.05 23.62
C LEU A 56 9.72 4.84 22.74
N GLN A 57 10.60 3.94 23.18
CA GLN A 57 10.89 2.72 22.44
C GLN A 57 9.73 1.72 22.44
N GLU A 58 8.96 1.66 23.52
CA GLU A 58 7.74 0.86 23.60
C GLU A 58 6.69 1.39 22.63
N ILE A 59 6.44 2.69 22.62
CA ILE A 59 5.53 3.34 21.67
C ILE A 59 5.94 3.04 20.22
N VAL A 60 7.22 3.18 19.86
CA VAL A 60 7.72 2.86 18.51
C VAL A 60 7.38 1.41 18.10
N ARG A 61 7.48 0.49 19.05
CA ARG A 61 7.16 -0.91 18.78
C ARG A 61 5.67 -1.13 18.63
N ASP A 62 4.87 -0.53 19.50
CA ASP A 62 3.43 -0.68 19.51
C ASP A 62 2.80 -0.08 18.22
N GLU A 63 3.26 1.11 17.80
CA GLU A 63 2.88 1.71 16.52
C GLU A 63 3.24 0.83 15.32
N ALA A 64 4.46 0.26 15.33
CA ALA A 64 4.87 -0.65 14.25
C ALA A 64 4.05 -1.95 14.23
N GLU A 65 3.62 -2.47 15.39
CA GLU A 65 2.71 -3.61 15.48
C GLU A 65 1.31 -3.24 14.98
N GLU A 66 0.81 -2.04 15.32
CA GLU A 66 -0.47 -1.50 14.83
C GLU A 66 -0.47 -1.36 13.32
N ASP A 67 0.55 -0.73 12.74
CA ASP A 67 0.73 -0.61 11.29
C ASP A 67 0.63 -1.97 10.57
N ILE A 68 1.31 -2.99 11.10
CA ILE A 68 1.27 -4.36 10.54
C ILE A 68 -0.14 -4.93 10.58
N MET A 69 -0.89 -4.73 11.68
CA MET A 69 -2.26 -5.21 11.82
C MET A 69 -3.19 -4.51 10.82
N LEU A 70 -3.14 -3.18 10.73
CA LEU A 70 -3.95 -2.39 9.81
C LEU A 70 -3.65 -2.72 8.35
N MET A 71 -2.36 -2.82 7.98
CA MET A 71 -1.94 -3.23 6.63
C MET A 71 -2.41 -4.64 6.26
N SER A 72 -2.64 -5.50 7.25
CA SER A 72 -3.18 -6.84 7.07
C SER A 72 -4.71 -6.90 7.06
N GLY A 73 -5.38 -5.76 7.23
CA GLY A 73 -6.84 -5.68 7.35
C GLY A 73 -7.35 -6.29 8.65
N LEU A 74 -6.65 -6.06 9.75
CA LEU A 74 -7.03 -6.47 11.10
C LEU A 74 -7.30 -5.24 11.96
N ALA A 75 -8.01 -5.45 13.08
CA ALA A 75 -8.11 -4.43 14.10
C ALA A 75 -6.75 -4.25 14.80
N PRO A 76 -6.37 -3.02 15.20
CA PRO A 76 -5.06 -2.76 15.82
C PRO A 76 -4.84 -3.53 17.13
N ASP A 77 -5.91 -3.81 17.86
CA ASP A 77 -5.92 -4.50 19.14
C ASP A 77 -6.17 -6.02 19.05
N ALA A 78 -6.00 -6.63 17.87
CA ALA A 78 -6.24 -8.05 17.66
C ALA A 78 -5.19 -8.93 18.35
N LEU A 79 -5.66 -9.86 19.18
CA LEU A 79 -4.82 -10.78 19.95
C LEU A 79 -5.02 -12.25 19.50
N PRO A 80 -3.98 -13.10 19.63
CA PRO A 80 -4.09 -14.53 19.26
C PRO A 80 -5.12 -15.33 20.06
N ASP A 81 -5.40 -14.91 21.30
CA ASP A 81 -6.32 -15.56 22.25
C ASP A 81 -7.71 -14.88 22.30
N ASP A 82 -8.01 -14.01 21.34
CA ASP A 82 -9.29 -13.35 21.24
C ASP A 82 -10.46 -14.32 21.13
N SER A 83 -11.59 -13.96 21.74
CA SER A 83 -12.83 -14.70 21.57
C SER A 83 -13.32 -14.67 20.13
N VAL A 84 -13.99 -15.73 19.67
CA VAL A 84 -14.53 -15.84 18.31
C VAL A 84 -15.36 -14.60 17.90
N GLY A 85 -16.14 -14.05 18.83
CA GLY A 85 -16.95 -12.85 18.58
C GLY A 85 -16.09 -11.60 18.29
N ARG A 86 -14.95 -11.44 19.00
CA ARG A 86 -14.01 -10.34 18.76
C ARG A 86 -13.29 -10.53 17.41
N ILE A 87 -12.84 -11.75 17.12
CA ILE A 87 -12.23 -12.09 15.82
C ILE A 87 -13.17 -11.75 14.66
N ILE A 88 -14.44 -12.14 14.73
CA ILE A 88 -15.42 -11.83 13.68
C ILE A 88 -15.59 -10.31 13.55
N ARG A 89 -15.79 -9.60 14.65
CA ARG A 89 -16.00 -8.13 14.62
C ARG A 89 -14.79 -7.38 14.05
N GLY A 90 -13.58 -7.81 14.37
CA GLY A 90 -12.34 -7.18 13.85
C GLY A 90 -12.08 -7.46 12.38
N ARG A 91 -12.43 -8.64 11.86
CA ARG A 91 -12.12 -9.04 10.48
C ARG A 91 -13.26 -8.82 9.49
N PHE A 92 -14.51 -8.95 9.93
CA PHE A 92 -15.68 -8.92 9.04
C PHE A 92 -15.80 -7.63 8.21
N PRO A 93 -15.58 -6.42 8.75
CA PRO A 93 -15.65 -5.19 7.95
C PRO A 93 -14.67 -5.20 6.77
N TRP A 94 -13.43 -5.63 7.00
CA TRP A 94 -12.38 -5.73 5.99
C TRP A 94 -12.70 -6.77 4.93
N LEU A 95 -13.18 -7.95 5.35
CA LEU A 95 -13.60 -9.02 4.44
C LEU A 95 -14.82 -8.61 3.62
N ALA A 96 -15.77 -7.90 4.22
CA ALA A 96 -16.93 -7.37 3.50
C ALA A 96 -16.51 -6.32 2.45
N GLY A 97 -15.59 -5.43 2.80
CA GLY A 97 -14.99 -4.48 1.85
C GLY A 97 -14.29 -5.19 0.68
N GLY A 98 -13.48 -6.20 0.98
CA GLY A 98 -12.83 -7.04 -0.03
C GLY A 98 -13.84 -7.78 -0.93
N LEU A 99 -14.94 -8.28 -0.37
CA LEU A 99 -16.02 -8.92 -1.15
C LEU A 99 -16.68 -7.92 -2.13
N VAL A 100 -16.97 -6.70 -1.67
CA VAL A 100 -17.52 -5.65 -2.54
C VAL A 100 -16.54 -5.35 -3.68
N GLY A 101 -15.26 -5.21 -3.37
CA GLY A 101 -14.23 -4.99 -4.37
C GLY A 101 -14.10 -6.12 -5.38
N ALA A 102 -14.08 -7.37 -4.92
CA ALA A 102 -14.06 -8.54 -5.77
C ALA A 102 -15.31 -8.63 -6.68
N ALA A 103 -16.47 -8.26 -6.14
CA ALA A 103 -17.70 -8.19 -6.95
C ALA A 103 -17.62 -7.12 -8.05
N LEU A 104 -17.05 -5.94 -7.74
CA LEU A 104 -16.82 -4.90 -8.75
C LEU A 104 -15.83 -5.36 -9.82
N ALA A 105 -14.72 -6.01 -9.44
CA ALA A 105 -13.80 -6.62 -10.41
C ALA A 105 -14.52 -7.67 -11.28
N GLY A 106 -15.39 -8.49 -10.68
CA GLY A 106 -16.23 -9.45 -11.40
C GLY A 106 -17.17 -8.79 -12.43
N LEU A 107 -17.75 -7.62 -12.12
CA LEU A 107 -18.55 -6.86 -13.08
C LEU A 107 -17.69 -6.35 -14.24
N VAL A 108 -16.45 -5.92 -13.98
CA VAL A 108 -15.53 -5.54 -15.05
C VAL A 108 -15.22 -6.73 -15.94
N VAL A 109 -14.90 -7.91 -15.36
CA VAL A 109 -14.72 -9.16 -16.15
C VAL A 109 -15.95 -9.46 -17.00
N GLY A 110 -17.15 -9.34 -16.42
CA GLY A 110 -18.42 -9.55 -17.12
C GLY A 110 -18.62 -8.61 -18.32
N SER A 111 -18.12 -7.38 -18.26
CA SER A 111 -18.20 -6.44 -19.39
C SER A 111 -17.36 -6.87 -20.61
N PHE A 112 -16.43 -7.82 -20.43
CA PHE A 112 -15.59 -8.43 -21.48
C PHE A 112 -16.02 -9.85 -21.85
N GLU A 113 -17.30 -10.21 -21.60
CA GLU A 113 -17.82 -11.55 -21.87
C GLU A 113 -17.64 -11.97 -23.34
N ASP A 114 -17.84 -11.04 -24.29
CA ASP A 114 -17.70 -11.34 -25.72
C ASP A 114 -16.26 -11.66 -26.11
N GLN A 115 -15.30 -10.99 -25.50
CA GLN A 115 -13.87 -11.28 -25.67
C GLN A 115 -13.51 -12.67 -25.11
N LEU A 116 -14.08 -13.02 -23.96
CA LEU A 116 -13.90 -14.32 -23.34
C LEU A 116 -14.55 -15.46 -24.17
N LYS A 117 -15.70 -15.20 -24.80
CA LYS A 117 -16.32 -16.17 -25.73
C LYS A 117 -15.48 -16.39 -26.97
N GLN A 118 -14.83 -15.34 -27.51
CA GLN A 118 -13.94 -15.45 -28.66
C GLN A 118 -12.63 -16.19 -28.31
N ALA A 119 -12.09 -15.98 -27.12
CA ALA A 119 -10.85 -16.59 -26.70
C ALA A 119 -10.86 -16.94 -25.19
N ALA A 120 -11.39 -18.12 -24.86
CA ALA A 120 -11.50 -18.59 -23.47
C ALA A 120 -10.14 -18.68 -22.76
N ILE A 121 -9.03 -18.82 -23.51
CA ILE A 121 -7.67 -18.84 -22.97
C ILE A 121 -7.32 -17.57 -22.20
N LEU A 122 -7.94 -16.43 -22.51
CA LEU A 122 -7.73 -15.16 -21.80
C LEU A 122 -8.11 -15.26 -20.32
N ALA A 123 -9.10 -16.08 -19.97
CA ALA A 123 -9.49 -16.27 -18.57
C ALA A 123 -8.35 -16.83 -17.71
N SER A 124 -7.44 -17.62 -18.29
CA SER A 124 -6.30 -18.21 -17.57
C SER A 124 -5.29 -17.18 -17.05
N PHE A 125 -5.27 -15.98 -17.61
CA PHE A 125 -4.34 -14.92 -17.22
C PHE A 125 -4.91 -13.98 -16.15
N ILE A 126 -6.22 -13.97 -15.92
CA ILE A 126 -6.85 -13.13 -14.89
C ILE A 126 -6.18 -13.33 -13.52
N PRO A 127 -6.00 -14.55 -12.99
CA PRO A 127 -5.33 -14.76 -11.71
C PRO A 127 -3.89 -14.25 -11.68
N VAL A 128 -3.16 -14.40 -12.79
CA VAL A 128 -1.77 -13.93 -12.90
C VAL A 128 -1.71 -12.41 -12.81
N VAL A 129 -2.57 -11.73 -13.57
CA VAL A 129 -2.62 -10.26 -13.61
C VAL A 129 -3.03 -9.69 -12.24
N MET A 130 -4.08 -10.25 -11.61
CA MET A 130 -4.54 -9.82 -10.29
C MET A 130 -3.45 -10.03 -9.22
N ALA A 131 -2.79 -11.19 -9.22
CA ALA A 131 -1.70 -11.46 -8.29
C ALA A 131 -0.53 -10.48 -8.45
N MET A 132 -0.14 -10.16 -9.69
CA MET A 132 0.94 -9.21 -9.96
C MET A 132 0.55 -7.78 -9.56
N ALA A 133 -0.69 -7.38 -9.84
CA ALA A 133 -1.23 -6.10 -9.41
C ALA A 133 -1.23 -5.94 -7.88
N GLY A 134 -1.78 -6.93 -7.17
CA GLY A 134 -1.82 -6.94 -5.71
C GLY A 134 -0.44 -6.87 -5.09
N ASN A 135 0.46 -7.76 -5.53
CA ASN A 135 1.83 -7.82 -5.00
C ASN A 135 2.61 -6.51 -5.23
N ALA A 136 2.54 -5.94 -6.44
CA ALA A 136 3.24 -4.69 -6.74
C ALA A 136 2.70 -3.52 -5.91
N GLY A 137 1.38 -3.44 -5.76
CA GLY A 137 0.73 -2.41 -4.95
C GLY A 137 1.08 -2.52 -3.47
N ILE A 138 1.00 -3.72 -2.90
CA ILE A 138 1.36 -3.94 -1.49
C ILE A 138 2.83 -3.62 -1.24
N GLN A 139 3.76 -4.08 -2.09
CA GLN A 139 5.20 -3.79 -1.94
C GLN A 139 5.49 -2.29 -1.94
N ALA A 140 4.92 -1.54 -2.89
CA ALA A 140 5.11 -0.10 -2.98
C ALA A 140 4.48 0.64 -1.79
N SER A 141 3.29 0.22 -1.35
CA SER A 141 2.59 0.80 -0.22
C SER A 141 3.33 0.58 1.10
N THR A 142 3.76 -0.66 1.36
CA THR A 142 4.52 -1.01 2.57
C THR A 142 5.77 -0.14 2.74
N VAL A 143 6.54 0.05 1.66
CA VAL A 143 7.74 0.91 1.71
C VAL A 143 7.36 2.38 1.94
N THR A 144 6.21 2.83 1.43
CA THR A 144 5.76 4.20 1.60
C THR A 144 5.24 4.46 3.01
N VAL A 145 4.40 3.56 3.56
CA VAL A 145 3.91 3.63 4.95
C VAL A 145 5.09 3.62 5.91
N GLN A 146 6.03 2.67 5.76
CA GLN A 146 7.23 2.62 6.58
C GLN A 146 8.08 3.90 6.48
N GLY A 147 8.15 4.51 5.28
CA GLY A 147 8.87 5.77 5.08
C GLY A 147 8.20 6.95 5.77
N LEU A 148 6.87 6.98 5.83
CA LEU A 148 6.07 7.96 6.56
C LEU A 148 6.24 7.79 8.07
N ALA A 149 6.03 6.59 8.59
CA ALA A 149 6.21 6.24 10.00
C ALA A 149 7.64 6.52 10.51
N ALA A 150 8.65 6.36 9.65
CA ALA A 150 10.03 6.72 9.96
C ALA A 150 10.34 8.23 9.86
N GLY A 151 9.39 9.07 9.40
CA GLY A 151 9.61 10.50 9.16
C GLY A 151 10.57 10.81 8.00
N ASN A 152 10.78 9.85 7.09
CA ASN A 152 11.69 9.98 5.95
C ASN A 152 11.00 10.41 4.65
N LEU A 153 9.66 10.43 4.64
CA LEU A 153 8.83 10.80 3.50
C LEU A 153 7.75 11.80 3.91
N TRP A 154 7.44 12.74 3.01
CA TRP A 154 6.38 13.75 3.15
C TRP A 154 5.65 13.92 1.81
N ILE A 155 4.53 14.59 1.83
CA ILE A 155 3.76 14.88 0.61
C ILE A 155 4.60 15.65 -0.44
N GLY A 156 5.57 16.47 -0.02
CA GLY A 156 6.50 17.17 -0.91
C GLY A 156 7.38 16.24 -1.76
N ASP A 157 7.59 15.00 -1.31
CA ASP A 157 8.38 14.00 -2.01
C ASP A 157 7.57 13.19 -3.05
N LEU A 158 6.25 13.43 -3.14
CA LEU A 158 5.34 12.67 -4.01
C LEU A 158 5.88 12.55 -5.44
N GLY A 159 6.31 13.63 -6.06
CA GLY A 159 6.81 13.62 -7.45
C GLY A 159 8.05 12.74 -7.61
N SER A 160 9.01 12.86 -6.70
CA SER A 160 10.24 12.06 -6.75
C SER A 160 9.97 10.59 -6.46
N ARG A 161 9.05 10.30 -5.56
CA ARG A 161 8.63 8.95 -5.20
C ARG A 161 7.94 8.26 -6.37
N VAL A 162 6.96 8.93 -6.99
CA VAL A 162 6.25 8.42 -8.18
C VAL A 162 7.21 8.12 -9.31
N ILE A 163 8.18 9.00 -9.60
CA ILE A 163 9.17 8.74 -10.66
C ILE A 163 10.02 7.52 -10.33
N LYS A 164 10.50 7.38 -9.11
CA LYS A 164 11.29 6.21 -8.68
C LYS A 164 10.49 4.92 -8.79
N GLU A 165 9.22 4.93 -8.37
CA GLU A 165 8.33 3.77 -8.49
C GLU A 165 8.02 3.42 -9.94
N LEU A 166 7.76 4.42 -10.79
CA LEU A 166 7.56 4.20 -12.23
C LEU A 166 8.80 3.57 -12.89
N MET A 167 10.00 4.05 -12.57
CA MET A 167 11.23 3.47 -13.12
C MET A 167 11.47 2.05 -12.58
N GLY A 168 11.31 1.83 -11.29
CA GLY A 168 11.46 0.52 -10.67
C GLY A 168 10.45 -0.49 -11.20
N SER A 169 9.18 -0.10 -11.26
CA SER A 169 8.10 -0.96 -11.76
C SER A 169 8.16 -1.20 -13.27
N LEU A 170 8.69 -0.26 -14.06
CA LEU A 170 8.98 -0.46 -15.47
C LEU A 170 10.00 -1.59 -15.67
N ILE A 171 11.10 -1.56 -14.91
CA ILE A 171 12.14 -2.60 -14.99
C ILE A 171 11.61 -3.94 -14.50
N ASN A 172 11.02 -3.97 -13.31
CA ASN A 172 10.46 -5.20 -12.73
C ASN A 172 9.32 -5.77 -13.59
N GLY A 173 8.40 -4.91 -14.05
CA GLY A 173 7.30 -5.30 -14.91
C GLY A 173 7.78 -5.83 -16.26
N ALA A 174 8.85 -5.24 -16.83
CA ALA A 174 9.46 -5.75 -18.07
C ALA A 174 10.10 -7.13 -17.85
N LEU A 175 10.82 -7.33 -16.75
CA LEU A 175 11.44 -8.63 -16.44
C LEU A 175 10.39 -9.72 -16.24
N ILE A 176 9.35 -9.44 -15.45
CA ILE A 176 8.26 -10.38 -15.19
C ILE A 176 7.42 -10.61 -16.47
N GLY A 177 7.14 -9.54 -17.22
CA GLY A 177 6.42 -9.63 -18.50
C GLY A 177 7.17 -10.49 -19.53
N LEU A 178 8.50 -10.34 -19.64
CA LEU A 178 9.34 -11.18 -20.49
C LEU A 178 9.36 -12.64 -20.00
N ALA A 179 9.44 -12.85 -18.69
CA ALA A 179 9.36 -14.20 -18.12
C ALA A 179 8.00 -14.85 -18.44
N LEU A 180 6.90 -14.10 -18.33
CA LEU A 180 5.58 -14.60 -18.71
C LEU A 180 5.48 -14.88 -20.20
N CYS A 181 6.02 -14.02 -21.07
CA CYS A 181 6.11 -14.28 -22.50
C CYS A 181 6.82 -15.61 -22.80
N ALA A 182 7.98 -15.84 -22.18
CA ALA A 182 8.75 -17.07 -22.35
C ALA A 182 7.94 -18.30 -21.86
N LEU A 183 7.22 -18.16 -20.76
CA LEU A 183 6.39 -19.22 -20.20
C LEU A 183 5.21 -19.57 -21.12
N VAL A 184 4.53 -18.56 -21.69
CA VAL A 184 3.44 -18.75 -22.66
C VAL A 184 3.96 -19.42 -23.94
N MET A 185 5.11 -18.98 -24.45
CA MET A 185 5.74 -19.59 -25.62
C MET A 185 6.18 -21.04 -25.37
N ALA A 186 6.68 -21.36 -24.18
CA ALA A 186 7.01 -22.72 -23.80
C ALA A 186 5.75 -23.61 -23.70
N ALA A 187 4.68 -23.08 -23.05
CA ALA A 187 3.42 -23.78 -22.88
C ALA A 187 2.72 -24.07 -24.23
N SER A 188 2.88 -23.18 -25.22
CA SER A 188 2.29 -23.38 -26.56
C SER A 188 2.81 -24.60 -27.32
N ASN A 189 3.93 -25.21 -26.89
CA ASN A 189 4.40 -26.48 -27.45
C ASN A 189 3.59 -27.68 -26.93
N PHE A 190 2.86 -27.53 -25.85
CA PHE A 190 2.10 -28.61 -25.20
C PHE A 190 0.59 -28.38 -25.29
N ILE A 191 0.15 -27.16 -25.47
CA ILE A 191 -1.27 -26.76 -25.53
C ILE A 191 -1.47 -26.04 -26.87
N ALA A 192 -2.48 -26.45 -27.63
CA ALA A 192 -2.83 -25.76 -28.86
C ALA A 192 -3.37 -24.33 -28.54
N VAL A 193 -2.61 -23.35 -28.92
CA VAL A 193 -2.94 -21.93 -28.74
C VAL A 193 -2.93 -21.24 -30.10
N GLU A 194 -3.98 -20.54 -30.44
CA GLU A 194 -4.00 -19.70 -31.63
C GLU A 194 -3.12 -18.47 -31.40
N ALA A 195 -2.27 -18.13 -32.37
CA ALA A 195 -1.36 -16.98 -32.35
C ALA A 195 -0.54 -16.83 -31.03
N PRO A 196 0.26 -17.84 -30.62
CA PRO A 196 0.90 -17.89 -29.30
C PRO A 196 1.81 -16.68 -29.02
N LEU A 197 2.50 -16.16 -30.04
CA LEU A 197 3.35 -14.99 -29.90
C LEU A 197 2.53 -13.75 -29.51
N ARG A 198 1.36 -13.55 -30.08
CA ARG A 198 0.49 -12.43 -29.77
C ARG A 198 -0.11 -12.54 -28.38
N LEU A 199 -0.51 -13.75 -27.99
CA LEU A 199 -0.96 -14.01 -26.62
C LEU A 199 0.15 -13.72 -25.61
N ALA A 200 1.38 -14.17 -25.89
CA ALA A 200 2.54 -13.91 -25.04
C ALA A 200 2.80 -12.41 -24.90
N ILE A 201 2.81 -11.65 -26.00
CA ILE A 201 3.01 -10.20 -25.99
C ILE A 201 1.87 -9.50 -25.24
N ALA A 202 0.61 -9.88 -25.49
CA ALA A 202 -0.53 -9.29 -24.79
C ALA A 202 -0.46 -9.52 -23.28
N ALA A 203 -0.18 -10.76 -22.85
CA ALA A 203 -0.05 -11.10 -21.44
C ALA A 203 1.14 -10.38 -20.78
N GLY A 204 2.31 -10.39 -21.42
CA GLY A 204 3.52 -9.76 -20.90
C GLY A 204 3.39 -8.24 -20.78
N LEU A 205 2.83 -7.58 -21.80
CA LEU A 205 2.59 -6.13 -21.79
C LEU A 205 1.53 -5.77 -20.75
N SER A 206 0.49 -6.57 -20.60
CA SER A 206 -0.52 -6.37 -19.55
C SER A 206 0.12 -6.39 -18.17
N VAL A 207 0.93 -7.40 -17.86
CA VAL A 207 1.61 -7.50 -16.57
C VAL A 207 2.54 -6.31 -16.33
N LEU A 208 3.28 -5.86 -17.33
CA LEU A 208 4.13 -4.67 -17.23
C LEU A 208 3.30 -3.44 -16.86
N LEU A 209 2.24 -3.15 -17.62
CA LEU A 209 1.40 -1.97 -17.40
C LEU A 209 0.68 -2.02 -16.06
N VAL A 210 0.14 -3.18 -15.70
CA VAL A 210 -0.56 -3.38 -14.43
C VAL A 210 0.40 -3.21 -13.25
N THR A 211 1.61 -3.76 -13.33
CA THR A 211 2.64 -3.59 -12.29
C THR A 211 3.01 -2.12 -12.10
N MET A 212 3.15 -1.37 -13.20
CA MET A 212 3.44 0.08 -13.15
C MET A 212 2.30 0.86 -12.47
N ILE A 213 1.07 0.61 -12.87
CA ILE A 213 -0.10 1.30 -12.30
C ILE A 213 -0.24 0.95 -10.82
N ALA A 214 -0.16 -0.34 -10.48
CA ALA A 214 -0.33 -0.83 -9.11
C ALA A 214 0.75 -0.28 -8.16
N ALA A 215 2.02 -0.28 -8.56
CA ALA A 215 3.10 0.28 -7.75
C ALA A 215 2.96 1.79 -7.58
N THR A 216 2.54 2.50 -8.64
CA THR A 216 2.30 3.94 -8.56
C THR A 216 1.16 4.28 -7.60
N LEU A 217 0.04 3.57 -7.67
CA LEU A 217 -1.08 3.75 -6.74
C LEU A 217 -0.67 3.37 -5.31
N GLY A 218 0.03 2.24 -5.14
CA GLY A 218 0.54 1.79 -3.86
C GLY A 218 1.44 2.80 -3.17
N SER A 219 2.28 3.51 -3.92
CA SER A 219 3.15 4.55 -3.37
C SER A 219 2.46 5.90 -3.18
N THR A 220 1.43 6.21 -3.97
CA THR A 220 0.78 7.52 -3.96
C THR A 220 -0.31 7.61 -2.90
N ILE A 221 -1.14 6.57 -2.78
CA ILE A 221 -2.32 6.59 -1.90
C ILE A 221 -1.94 6.83 -0.44
N PRO A 222 -0.96 6.15 0.17
CA PRO A 222 -0.57 6.41 1.56
C PRO A 222 -0.08 7.85 1.79
N LEU A 223 0.71 8.41 0.87
CA LEU A 223 1.17 9.80 0.94
C LEU A 223 0.01 10.81 0.91
N VAL A 224 -0.99 10.54 0.08
CA VAL A 224 -2.18 11.40 -0.01
C VAL A 224 -3.03 11.28 1.24
N LEU A 225 -3.22 10.09 1.79
CA LEU A 225 -3.99 9.89 3.03
C LEU A 225 -3.33 10.57 4.21
N ASN A 226 -2.04 10.40 4.39
CA ASN A 226 -1.27 11.08 5.43
C ASN A 226 -1.40 12.61 5.35
N HIS A 227 -1.49 13.17 4.14
CA HIS A 227 -1.72 14.61 3.97
C HIS A 227 -3.10 15.08 4.44
N PHE A 228 -4.07 14.19 4.51
CA PHE A 228 -5.42 14.46 5.04
C PHE A 228 -5.62 13.99 6.48
N ASP A 229 -4.52 13.76 7.21
CA ASP A 229 -4.53 13.24 8.59
C ASP A 229 -5.33 11.92 8.72
N ILE A 230 -5.25 11.07 7.69
CA ILE A 230 -5.81 9.72 7.68
C ILE A 230 -4.65 8.75 7.73
N ASP A 231 -4.72 7.78 8.65
CA ASP A 231 -3.69 6.78 8.81
C ASP A 231 -3.39 6.06 7.47
N PRO A 232 -2.15 6.15 6.97
CA PRO A 232 -1.76 5.57 5.69
C PRO A 232 -1.74 4.04 5.69
N ALA A 233 -1.61 3.38 6.85
CA ALA A 233 -1.58 1.92 6.97
C ALA A 233 -2.94 1.29 6.60
N VAL A 234 -4.05 1.98 6.90
CA VAL A 234 -5.42 1.55 6.57
C VAL A 234 -5.61 1.32 5.07
N ALA A 235 -4.93 2.11 4.22
CA ALA A 235 -5.08 2.02 2.77
C ALA A 235 -4.45 0.76 2.17
N THR A 236 -3.40 0.23 2.80
CA THR A 236 -2.53 -0.79 2.20
C THR A 236 -3.23 -2.12 1.99
N GLY A 237 -4.11 -2.52 2.90
CA GLY A 237 -4.79 -3.80 2.85
C GLY A 237 -5.84 -3.89 1.73
N VAL A 238 -7.11 -3.79 2.10
CA VAL A 238 -8.24 -4.03 1.21
C VAL A 238 -8.38 -2.99 0.11
N PHE A 239 -8.07 -1.71 0.36
CA PHE A 239 -8.30 -0.64 -0.62
C PHE A 239 -7.36 -0.72 -1.81
N ILE A 240 -6.05 -0.88 -1.56
CA ILE A 240 -5.05 -0.98 -2.65
C ILE A 240 -5.26 -2.26 -3.45
N THR A 241 -5.48 -3.40 -2.79
CA THR A 241 -5.71 -4.66 -3.49
C THR A 241 -6.96 -4.59 -4.37
N THR A 242 -8.08 -4.07 -3.82
CA THR A 242 -9.34 -3.91 -4.56
C THR A 242 -9.19 -2.97 -5.76
N ALA A 243 -8.57 -1.81 -5.58
CA ALA A 243 -8.33 -0.88 -6.68
C ALA A 243 -7.45 -1.51 -7.77
N ASN A 244 -6.41 -2.23 -7.37
CA ASN A 244 -5.51 -2.89 -8.29
C ASN A 244 -6.17 -4.06 -9.03
N ASP A 245 -7.05 -4.81 -8.39
CA ASP A 245 -7.81 -5.89 -9.03
C ASP A 245 -8.72 -5.34 -10.13
N ILE A 246 -9.46 -4.28 -9.84
CA ILE A 246 -10.37 -3.65 -10.82
C ILE A 246 -9.57 -3.08 -12.01
N LEU A 247 -8.56 -2.27 -11.72
CA LEU A 247 -7.75 -1.63 -12.76
C LEU A 247 -6.89 -2.64 -13.51
N GLY A 248 -6.34 -3.64 -12.81
CA GLY A 248 -5.55 -4.71 -13.42
C GLY A 248 -6.34 -5.49 -14.46
N VAL A 249 -7.56 -5.90 -14.14
CA VAL A 249 -8.44 -6.61 -15.07
C VAL A 249 -8.84 -5.73 -16.24
N LEU A 250 -9.17 -4.45 -15.99
CA LEU A 250 -9.54 -3.50 -17.03
C LEU A 250 -8.39 -3.30 -18.04
N VAL A 251 -7.18 -3.05 -17.54
CA VAL A 251 -5.98 -2.89 -18.37
C VAL A 251 -5.68 -4.18 -19.14
N TYR A 252 -5.74 -5.32 -18.46
CA TYR A 252 -5.50 -6.61 -19.09
C TYR A 252 -6.43 -6.85 -20.28
N PHE A 253 -7.74 -6.74 -20.12
CA PHE A 253 -8.67 -6.97 -21.21
C PHE A 253 -8.57 -5.93 -22.32
N THR A 254 -8.25 -4.68 -21.99
CA THR A 254 -7.99 -3.65 -22.99
C THR A 254 -6.80 -4.01 -23.87
N VAL A 255 -5.68 -4.42 -23.28
CA VAL A 255 -4.49 -4.84 -24.00
C VAL A 255 -4.73 -6.13 -24.78
N ALA A 256 -5.39 -7.13 -24.16
CA ALA A 256 -5.69 -8.39 -24.80
C ALA A 256 -6.63 -8.23 -25.99
N SER A 257 -7.66 -7.36 -25.88
CA SER A 257 -8.58 -7.07 -26.97
C SER A 257 -7.89 -6.40 -28.15
N THR A 258 -6.97 -5.48 -27.90
CA THR A 258 -6.28 -4.75 -28.97
C THR A 258 -5.19 -5.59 -29.66
N ILE A 259 -4.39 -6.34 -28.90
CA ILE A 259 -3.21 -7.06 -29.43
C ILE A 259 -3.56 -8.48 -29.88
N TYR A 260 -4.34 -9.20 -29.08
CA TYR A 260 -4.64 -10.60 -29.34
C TYR A 260 -5.87 -10.75 -30.24
N LEU A 261 -7.03 -10.21 -29.85
CA LEU A 261 -8.28 -10.36 -30.59
C LEU A 261 -8.33 -9.50 -31.86
N GLY A 262 -7.83 -8.26 -31.85
CA GLY A 262 -7.80 -7.38 -33.03
C GLY A 262 -7.03 -7.94 -34.22
N ALA A 263 -6.42 -9.11 -34.07
CA ALA A 263 -5.66 -9.78 -35.10
C ALA A 263 -6.15 -11.21 -35.40
N VAL A 264 -7.12 -11.71 -34.64
CA VAL A 264 -7.79 -13.01 -34.83
C VAL A 264 -9.13 -12.80 -35.53
N ALA A 265 -9.66 -11.57 -35.50
CA ALA A 265 -10.81 -11.13 -36.29
C ALA A 265 -10.40 -10.72 -37.71
#